data_73b5f738baf57eaf4aba0e336a62e32a
#
_entry.id   73b5f738baf57eaf4aba0e336a62e32a
#
_cell.length_a   1.000
_cell.length_b   1.000
_cell.length_c   1.000
_cell.angle_alpha   90.00
_cell.angle_beta   90.00
_cell.angle_gamma   90.00
#
_symmetry.space_group_name_H-M   'P 1'
#
loop_
_entity.id
_entity.type
_entity.pdbx_description
1 polymer ?
#
loop_
_entity_poly.entity_id
_entity_poly.type
_entity_poly.pdbx_seq_one_letter_code
_entity_poly.pdbx_strand_id
1 'polypeptide(L)'
;MAFPITRLRRLRRTAELRNLVTETRLTPDAFVYPMFVCPGEGVRKPIGSMPGVFNLSVDEAVKEAQEVHSLGVPSVILFGLPDKKDDVATGAWADGGIVQQAARAMKREVPGLLLMGDVCLCEYMSHGHCGIVKAAPKSLGAAVAEDSSLGVAQRFSAANNAKQSSRALAPEGAPDYEIVNDASLELLARTSVSLAKAGIDIIAPSDMMDGRVAAIRKALDAADLINTPILSYAAKFASGFYGPFREAADSAPQFGDRRSYQMDGANIREAMREIEADIEEGADMIMVKPAMPYLDVIAAARDRFELPLAAYQVSGEFAMIEAAAKNGWIERDRVMMESLLSIRRAGATIILTYHAKDAARLLG
;
A
#
# COMPACT_ATOMS: atom_id res chain seq x y z
N MET A 1 -28.59 -23.56 -27.33
CA MET A 1 -29.56 -24.49 -26.70
C MET A 1 -29.26 -24.56 -25.20
N ALA A 2 -30.31 -24.48 -24.38
CA ALA A 2 -30.19 -24.50 -22.93
C ALA A 2 -30.69 -25.83 -22.34
N PHE A 3 -31.31 -25.77 -21.14
CA PHE A 3 -31.93 -26.92 -20.52
C PHE A 3 -32.95 -27.62 -21.46
N PRO A 4 -33.06 -28.97 -21.45
CA PRO A 4 -32.40 -29.94 -20.55
C PRO A 4 -31.03 -30.46 -21.03
N ILE A 5 -30.56 -30.08 -22.23
CA ILE A 5 -29.30 -30.58 -22.80
C ILE A 5 -28.10 -30.01 -22.01
N THR A 6 -28.06 -28.69 -21.79
CA THR A 6 -27.04 -28.02 -21.00
C THR A 6 -27.42 -28.02 -19.52
N ARG A 7 -26.62 -28.68 -18.70
CA ARG A 7 -26.78 -28.74 -17.24
C ARG A 7 -25.48 -28.41 -16.53
N LEU A 8 -25.26 -27.14 -16.22
CA LEU A 8 -24.01 -26.67 -15.62
C LEU A 8 -23.69 -27.30 -14.24
N ARG A 9 -24.71 -27.78 -13.52
CA ARG A 9 -24.53 -28.50 -12.24
C ARG A 9 -23.77 -29.81 -12.37
N ARG A 10 -23.66 -30.38 -13.57
CA ARG A 10 -22.92 -31.66 -13.81
C ARG A 10 -21.49 -31.58 -13.31
N LEU A 11 -20.80 -30.41 -13.50
CA LEU A 11 -19.42 -30.18 -13.10
C LEU A 11 -19.27 -29.79 -11.62
N ARG A 12 -20.37 -29.60 -10.86
CA ARG A 12 -20.34 -29.22 -9.47
C ARG A 12 -20.63 -30.35 -8.49
N ARG A 13 -20.88 -31.56 -8.98
CA ARG A 13 -21.44 -32.69 -8.22
C ARG A 13 -20.51 -33.22 -7.14
N THR A 14 -19.22 -33.29 -7.39
CA THR A 14 -18.23 -33.78 -6.43
C THR A 14 -17.09 -32.77 -6.26
N ALA A 15 -16.32 -32.91 -5.18
CA ALA A 15 -15.16 -32.08 -4.93
C ALA A 15 -14.10 -32.24 -6.03
N GLU A 16 -13.87 -33.49 -6.47
CA GLU A 16 -12.88 -33.83 -7.50
C GLU A 16 -13.23 -33.19 -8.84
N LEU A 17 -14.53 -33.22 -9.23
CA LEU A 17 -14.98 -32.54 -10.44
C LEU A 17 -14.82 -31.02 -10.35
N ARG A 18 -15.15 -30.42 -9.20
CA ARG A 18 -14.94 -29.00 -9.01
C ARG A 18 -13.46 -28.63 -9.10
N ASN A 19 -12.59 -29.42 -8.46
CA ASN A 19 -11.15 -29.21 -8.50
C ASN A 19 -10.57 -29.40 -9.92
N LEU A 20 -11.08 -30.37 -10.67
CA LEU A 20 -10.63 -30.62 -12.04
C LEU A 20 -10.89 -29.46 -13.00
N VAL A 21 -12.03 -28.76 -12.82
CA VAL A 21 -12.44 -27.64 -13.67
C VAL A 21 -12.11 -26.27 -13.10
N THR A 22 -11.33 -26.22 -12.00
CA THR A 22 -10.91 -24.96 -11.39
C THR A 22 -9.94 -24.21 -12.30
N GLU A 23 -10.33 -23.01 -12.73
CA GLU A 23 -9.56 -22.17 -13.64
C GLU A 23 -8.50 -21.32 -12.90
N THR A 24 -8.85 -20.81 -11.70
CA THR A 24 -7.98 -19.94 -10.92
C THR A 24 -7.50 -20.65 -9.66
N ARG A 25 -6.18 -20.67 -9.45
CA ARG A 25 -5.56 -21.27 -8.27
C ARG A 25 -4.72 -20.23 -7.53
N LEU A 26 -4.69 -20.33 -6.22
CA LEU A 26 -3.75 -19.61 -5.36
C LEU A 26 -2.61 -20.57 -4.98
N THR A 27 -1.41 -20.01 -4.91
CA THR A 27 -0.22 -20.68 -4.44
C THR A 27 0.55 -19.71 -3.52
N PRO A 28 1.32 -20.18 -2.54
CA PRO A 28 2.08 -19.31 -1.63
C PRO A 28 3.04 -18.36 -2.35
N ASP A 29 3.58 -18.77 -3.50
CA ASP A 29 4.50 -17.99 -4.33
C ASP A 29 3.87 -16.76 -5.02
N ALA A 30 2.54 -16.66 -5.00
CA ALA A 30 1.84 -15.45 -5.44
C ALA A 30 1.80 -14.34 -4.38
N PHE A 31 2.19 -14.61 -3.14
CA PHE A 31 2.02 -13.66 -2.04
C PHE A 31 3.30 -12.87 -1.73
N VAL A 32 3.08 -11.63 -1.30
CA VAL A 32 4.08 -10.75 -0.69
C VAL A 32 3.58 -10.34 0.70
N TYR A 33 4.39 -10.54 1.72
CA TYR A 33 4.00 -10.19 3.09
C TYR A 33 4.51 -8.81 3.49
N PRO A 34 3.64 -7.85 3.87
CA PRO A 34 4.05 -6.52 4.31
C PRO A 34 4.56 -6.54 5.76
N MET A 35 5.70 -5.88 6.01
CA MET A 35 6.35 -5.81 7.31
C MET A 35 6.69 -4.36 7.67
N PHE A 36 6.49 -4.02 8.94
CA PHE A 36 6.82 -2.71 9.50
C PHE A 36 8.07 -2.83 10.38
N VAL A 37 9.12 -2.10 10.03
CA VAL A 37 10.41 -2.16 10.73
C VAL A 37 10.64 -0.89 11.53
N CYS A 38 10.97 -1.04 12.80
CA CYS A 38 11.21 0.06 13.74
C CYS A 38 12.55 -0.12 14.46
N PRO A 39 13.11 0.95 15.06
CA PRO A 39 14.30 0.88 15.90
C PRO A 39 14.08 0.07 17.18
N GLY A 40 15.19 -0.34 17.79
CA GLY A 40 15.22 -1.10 19.05
C GLY A 40 15.79 -2.49 18.87
N GLU A 41 15.72 -3.29 19.94
CA GLU A 41 16.11 -4.68 20.01
C GLU A 41 15.03 -5.47 20.73
N GLY A 42 14.65 -6.64 20.21
CA GLY A 42 13.57 -7.47 20.77
C GLY A 42 12.18 -6.83 20.69
N VAL A 43 11.99 -5.78 19.89
CA VAL A 43 10.71 -5.07 19.79
C VAL A 43 9.76 -5.84 18.90
N ARG A 44 8.61 -6.22 19.47
CA ARG A 44 7.46 -6.82 18.77
C ARG A 44 6.17 -6.16 19.28
N LYS A 45 5.90 -4.94 18.77
CA LYS A 45 4.78 -4.11 19.22
C LYS A 45 3.54 -4.39 18.38
N PRO A 46 2.41 -4.89 18.95
CA PRO A 46 1.21 -5.17 18.19
C PRO A 46 0.57 -3.88 17.68
N ILE A 47 0.02 -3.95 16.45
CA ILE A 47 -0.77 -2.87 15.85
C ILE A 47 -2.24 -3.13 16.20
N GLY A 48 -2.86 -2.19 16.93
CA GLY A 48 -4.19 -2.37 17.52
C GLY A 48 -5.30 -2.67 16.51
N SER A 49 -5.26 -2.00 15.37
CA SER A 49 -6.23 -2.17 14.28
C SER A 49 -5.92 -3.33 13.32
N MET A 50 -4.78 -4.03 13.51
CA MET A 50 -4.33 -5.12 12.64
C MET A 50 -3.90 -6.34 13.46
N PRO A 51 -4.83 -7.19 13.92
CA PRO A 51 -4.52 -8.36 14.75
C PRO A 51 -3.48 -9.28 14.11
N GLY A 52 -2.42 -9.64 14.85
CA GLY A 52 -1.34 -10.50 14.36
C GLY A 52 -0.26 -9.80 13.54
N VAL A 53 -0.39 -8.49 13.29
CA VAL A 53 0.62 -7.65 12.63
C VAL A 53 1.33 -6.78 13.67
N PHE A 54 2.64 -6.59 13.50
CA PHE A 54 3.49 -5.93 14.50
C PHE A 54 4.43 -4.91 13.86
N ASN A 55 4.82 -3.89 14.63
CA ASN A 55 6.03 -3.14 14.37
C ASN A 55 7.19 -3.92 15.00
N LEU A 56 8.22 -4.21 14.22
CA LEU A 56 9.30 -5.13 14.56
C LEU A 56 10.65 -4.42 14.53
N SER A 57 11.48 -4.65 15.54
CA SER A 57 12.90 -4.32 15.45
C SER A 57 13.59 -5.21 14.39
N VAL A 58 14.79 -4.83 13.97
CA VAL A 58 15.51 -5.55 12.88
C VAL A 58 15.69 -7.03 13.20
N ASP A 59 16.05 -7.39 14.43
CA ASP A 59 16.22 -8.77 14.89
C ASP A 59 14.91 -9.57 14.86
N GLU A 60 13.81 -8.97 15.30
CA GLU A 60 12.47 -9.59 15.24
C GLU A 60 11.94 -9.68 13.79
N ALA A 61 12.25 -8.68 12.97
CA ALA A 61 11.86 -8.69 11.57
C ALA A 61 12.60 -9.78 10.76
N VAL A 62 13.85 -10.10 11.12
CA VAL A 62 14.57 -11.25 10.55
C VAL A 62 13.88 -12.58 10.91
N LYS A 63 13.45 -12.76 12.15
CA LYS A 63 12.71 -13.98 12.58
C LYS A 63 11.38 -14.10 11.83
N GLU A 64 10.65 -12.99 11.70
CA GLU A 64 9.41 -12.94 10.93
C GLU A 64 9.63 -13.29 9.44
N ALA A 65 10.71 -12.78 8.84
CA ALA A 65 11.10 -13.08 7.46
C ALA A 65 11.46 -14.57 7.27
N GLN A 66 12.14 -15.19 8.24
CA GLN A 66 12.41 -16.63 8.24
C GLN A 66 11.13 -17.46 8.28
N GLU A 67 10.16 -17.09 9.13
CA GLU A 67 8.85 -17.74 9.16
C GLU A 67 8.12 -17.60 7.82
N VAL A 68 8.04 -16.39 7.28
CA VAL A 68 7.41 -16.11 5.97
C VAL A 68 8.01 -16.99 4.86
N HIS A 69 9.33 -17.02 4.79
CA HIS A 69 10.04 -17.84 3.80
C HIS A 69 9.80 -19.34 3.98
N SER A 70 9.78 -19.83 5.22
CA SER A 70 9.52 -21.24 5.53
C SER A 70 8.12 -21.72 5.12
N LEU A 71 7.16 -20.81 4.99
CA LEU A 71 5.80 -21.08 4.51
C LEU A 71 5.69 -21.06 2.98
N GLY A 72 6.80 -20.88 2.26
CA GLY A 72 6.82 -20.80 0.79
C GLY A 72 6.39 -19.45 0.21
N VAL A 73 6.26 -18.40 1.05
CA VAL A 73 6.05 -17.03 0.58
C VAL A 73 7.40 -16.44 0.17
N PRO A 74 7.59 -16.09 -1.11
CA PRO A 74 8.92 -15.79 -1.65
C PRO A 74 9.39 -14.37 -1.35
N SER A 75 8.51 -13.48 -0.93
CA SER A 75 8.82 -12.06 -0.84
C SER A 75 8.14 -11.36 0.33
N VAL A 76 8.84 -10.33 0.83
CA VAL A 76 8.30 -9.36 1.79
C VAL A 76 8.44 -7.95 1.25
N ILE A 77 7.54 -7.03 1.65
CA ILE A 77 7.69 -5.60 1.40
C ILE A 77 7.90 -4.87 2.73
N LEU A 78 8.92 -4.00 2.79
CA LEU A 78 9.36 -3.34 4.00
C LEU A 78 8.89 -1.89 4.06
N PHE A 79 8.28 -1.51 5.19
CA PHE A 79 7.90 -0.15 5.56
C PHE A 79 8.70 0.27 6.79
N GLY A 80 9.35 1.43 6.74
CA GLY A 80 10.20 1.90 7.84
C GLY A 80 9.50 2.87 8.77
N LEU A 81 9.70 2.69 10.06
CA LEU A 81 9.33 3.67 11.10
C LEU A 81 10.63 4.26 11.67
N PRO A 82 11.07 5.45 11.23
CA PRO A 82 12.31 6.05 11.72
C PRO A 82 12.14 6.58 13.14
N ASP A 83 13.25 6.68 13.89
CA ASP A 83 13.28 7.35 15.21
C ASP A 83 12.91 8.84 15.12
N LYS A 84 13.30 9.47 14.02
CA LYS A 84 13.09 10.90 13.78
C LYS A 84 12.58 11.13 12.38
N LYS A 85 11.64 12.03 12.27
CA LYS A 85 11.10 12.55 11.00
C LYS A 85 11.58 13.98 10.82
N ASP A 86 11.82 14.37 9.58
CA ASP A 86 12.22 15.72 9.21
C ASP A 86 11.57 16.18 7.90
N ASP A 87 11.86 17.39 7.45
CA ASP A 87 11.22 17.97 6.27
C ASP A 87 11.83 17.55 4.94
N VAL A 88 12.88 16.73 4.98
CA VAL A 88 13.57 16.19 3.79
C VAL A 88 13.68 14.66 3.80
N ALA A 89 12.92 14.01 4.68
CA ALA A 89 12.84 12.54 4.79
C ALA A 89 14.22 11.87 4.93
N THR A 90 15.13 12.42 5.72
CA THR A 90 16.52 11.92 5.82
C THR A 90 16.58 10.43 6.13
N GLY A 91 15.69 9.93 6.99
CA GLY A 91 15.61 8.52 7.36
C GLY A 91 15.31 7.57 6.21
N ALA A 92 14.71 8.05 5.10
CA ALA A 92 14.35 7.24 3.94
C ALA A 92 15.58 6.86 3.10
N TRP A 93 16.54 7.78 2.97
CA TRP A 93 17.69 7.64 2.08
C TRP A 93 19.03 7.53 2.79
N ALA A 94 19.09 7.70 4.11
CA ALA A 94 20.33 7.53 4.87
C ALA A 94 20.83 6.07 4.78
N ASP A 95 22.14 5.89 4.65
CA ASP A 95 22.73 4.54 4.59
C ASP A 95 22.45 3.71 5.84
N GLY A 96 22.37 4.36 7.00
CA GLY A 96 21.96 3.78 8.28
C GLY A 96 20.44 3.79 8.52
N GLY A 97 19.60 4.04 7.51
CA GLY A 97 18.14 4.02 7.65
C GLY A 97 17.62 2.67 8.13
N ILE A 98 16.46 2.67 8.79
CA ILE A 98 15.94 1.45 9.43
C ILE A 98 15.63 0.34 8.42
N VAL A 99 15.11 0.67 7.23
CA VAL A 99 14.86 -0.31 6.16
C VAL A 99 16.17 -0.83 5.59
N GLN A 100 17.18 0.04 5.39
CA GLN A 100 18.51 -0.35 4.93
C GLN A 100 19.19 -1.33 5.91
N GLN A 101 19.07 -1.09 7.22
CA GLN A 101 19.57 -2.01 8.25
C GLN A 101 18.85 -3.37 8.19
N ALA A 102 17.51 -3.35 8.09
CA ALA A 102 16.71 -4.56 7.98
C ALA A 102 17.03 -5.35 6.71
N ALA A 103 17.16 -4.67 5.56
CA ALA A 103 17.51 -5.31 4.29
C ALA A 103 18.85 -6.05 4.37
N ARG A 104 19.90 -5.39 4.88
CA ARG A 104 21.23 -6.02 5.05
C ARG A 104 21.15 -7.24 5.99
N ALA A 105 20.41 -7.14 7.08
CA ALA A 105 20.26 -8.26 8.03
C ALA A 105 19.47 -9.43 7.40
N MET A 106 18.35 -9.16 6.73
CA MET A 106 17.56 -10.19 6.06
C MET A 106 18.32 -10.87 4.93
N LYS A 107 19.06 -10.11 4.11
CA LYS A 107 19.88 -10.70 3.04
C LYS A 107 20.97 -11.65 3.56
N ARG A 108 21.50 -11.38 4.74
CA ARG A 108 22.48 -12.26 5.36
C ARG A 108 21.84 -13.52 5.96
N GLU A 109 20.69 -13.39 6.63
CA GLU A 109 20.07 -14.46 7.40
C GLU A 109 19.02 -15.27 6.61
N VAL A 110 18.44 -14.69 5.53
CA VAL A 110 17.41 -15.31 4.69
C VAL A 110 17.73 -15.04 3.19
N PRO A 111 18.83 -15.55 2.65
CA PRO A 111 19.34 -15.17 1.34
C PRO A 111 18.40 -15.52 0.16
N GLY A 112 17.47 -16.48 0.36
CA GLY A 112 16.47 -16.87 -0.67
C GLY A 112 15.23 -15.99 -0.71
N LEU A 113 15.06 -15.06 0.23
CA LEU A 113 13.89 -14.18 0.30
C LEU A 113 14.08 -12.94 -0.58
N LEU A 114 13.10 -12.64 -1.43
CA LEU A 114 13.05 -11.38 -2.20
C LEU A 114 12.58 -10.25 -1.29
N LEU A 115 13.33 -9.15 -1.26
CA LEU A 115 13.00 -7.96 -0.50
C LEU A 115 12.49 -6.86 -1.43
N MET A 116 11.26 -6.42 -1.21
CA MET A 116 10.71 -5.22 -1.83
C MET A 116 10.86 -4.05 -0.85
N GLY A 117 11.28 -2.90 -1.34
CA GLY A 117 11.35 -1.66 -0.56
C GLY A 117 10.27 -0.70 -1.01
N ASP A 118 9.34 -0.36 -0.10
CA ASP A 118 8.40 0.74 -0.36
C ASP A 118 9.17 2.05 -0.48
N VAL A 119 8.90 2.80 -1.52
CA VAL A 119 9.49 4.13 -1.72
C VAL A 119 8.40 5.17 -1.58
N CYS A 120 8.33 5.74 -0.39
CA CYS A 120 7.49 6.87 -0.05
C CYS A 120 8.20 7.75 0.97
N LEU A 121 7.77 9.00 1.07
CA LEU A 121 8.34 9.94 2.03
C LEU A 121 7.45 10.10 3.27
N CYS A 122 6.21 9.63 3.25
CA CYS A 122 5.23 9.92 4.30
C CYS A 122 5.57 9.33 5.68
N GLU A 123 6.31 8.23 5.74
CA GLU A 123 6.79 7.62 6.99
C GLU A 123 7.92 8.45 7.61
N TYR A 124 8.65 9.22 6.80
CA TYR A 124 9.88 9.91 7.15
C TYR A 124 9.74 11.44 7.24
N MET A 125 8.67 12.00 6.62
CA MET A 125 8.36 13.43 6.68
C MET A 125 7.64 13.80 7.98
N SER A 126 8.01 14.93 8.57
CA SER A 126 7.39 15.48 9.80
C SER A 126 5.89 15.68 9.66
N HIS A 127 5.41 16.02 8.47
CA HIS A 127 4.01 16.33 8.16
C HIS A 127 3.19 15.14 7.62
N GLY A 128 3.82 13.98 7.35
CA GLY A 128 3.14 12.76 6.91
C GLY A 128 2.58 12.77 5.48
N HIS A 129 2.93 13.73 4.62
CA HIS A 129 2.64 13.69 3.19
C HIS A 129 3.73 12.97 2.39
N CYS A 130 3.37 12.47 1.19
CA CYS A 130 4.28 11.67 0.35
C CYS A 130 5.29 12.49 -0.47
N GLY A 131 5.31 13.81 -0.35
CA GLY A 131 6.20 14.71 -1.06
C GLY A 131 6.55 15.96 -0.26
N ILE A 132 7.43 16.78 -0.80
CA ILE A 132 7.82 18.06 -0.23
C ILE A 132 6.60 18.99 -0.21
N VAL A 133 6.39 19.69 0.91
CA VAL A 133 5.28 20.62 1.11
C VAL A 133 5.80 22.05 1.10
N LYS A 134 5.10 22.94 0.41
CA LYS A 134 5.27 24.39 0.55
C LYS A 134 3.91 25.04 0.85
N ALA A 135 3.92 26.21 1.48
CA ALA A 135 2.71 27.01 1.64
C ALA A 135 2.16 27.38 0.26
N ALA A 136 0.88 27.13 0.03
CA ALA A 136 0.23 27.59 -1.19
C ALA A 136 0.23 29.12 -1.24
N PRO A 137 0.47 29.75 -2.39
CA PRO A 137 0.31 31.20 -2.52
C PRO A 137 -1.14 31.54 -2.17
N LYS A 138 -1.36 32.40 -1.18
CA LYS A 138 -2.70 32.88 -0.85
C LYS A 138 -3.31 33.45 -2.13
N SER A 139 -4.39 32.84 -2.61
CA SER A 139 -5.11 33.36 -3.78
C SER A 139 -5.51 34.81 -3.50
N LEU A 140 -5.09 35.73 -4.36
CA LEU A 140 -5.55 37.12 -4.36
C LEU A 140 -7.05 37.14 -4.76
N GLY A 141 -7.93 36.75 -3.82
CA GLY A 141 -9.34 36.59 -4.16
C GLY A 141 -10.27 36.37 -2.97
N ALA A 142 -9.99 36.96 -1.81
CA ALA A 142 -10.97 37.02 -0.73
C ALA A 142 -10.80 38.31 0.08
N ALA A 143 -10.75 39.45 -0.62
CA ALA A 143 -11.00 40.75 -0.02
C ALA A 143 -12.44 41.15 -0.38
N VAL A 144 -13.42 40.51 0.25
CA VAL A 144 -14.79 41.04 0.29
C VAL A 144 -15.32 40.84 1.71
N ALA A 145 -15.39 42.01 2.38
CA ALA A 145 -16.32 42.38 3.43
C ALA A 145 -16.28 41.61 4.75
N GLU A 146 -15.45 42.09 5.67
CA GLU A 146 -15.95 42.32 7.03
C GLU A 146 -16.92 43.50 6.97
N ASP A 147 -18.21 43.25 7.02
CA ASP A 147 -19.14 44.21 7.56
C ASP A 147 -20.25 43.52 8.31
N SER A 148 -20.19 43.81 9.58
CA SER A 148 -21.15 43.95 10.66
C SER A 148 -22.53 43.31 10.59
N SER A 149 -22.80 42.73 11.75
CA SER A 149 -24.06 42.74 12.51
C SER A 149 -25.21 41.87 12.05
N LEU A 150 -25.46 40.90 12.81
CA LEU A 150 -26.64 40.73 13.67
C LEU A 150 -26.64 39.33 14.26
N GLY A 151 -26.63 39.32 15.57
CA GLY A 151 -26.79 38.13 16.38
C GLY A 151 -28.21 37.61 16.36
N VAL A 152 -28.34 36.32 16.61
CA VAL A 152 -29.28 35.74 17.55
C VAL A 152 -28.66 34.48 18.11
N ALA A 153 -28.51 34.49 19.41
CA ALA A 153 -28.11 33.37 20.24
C ALA A 153 -29.27 32.37 20.37
N GLN A 154 -28.94 31.14 20.56
CA GLN A 154 -29.25 30.33 21.74
C GLN A 154 -29.34 28.86 21.45
N ARG A 155 -28.42 28.16 22.12
CA ARG A 155 -28.62 27.04 23.02
C ARG A 155 -29.30 25.77 22.46
N PHE A 156 -28.51 24.75 22.35
CA PHE A 156 -28.80 23.55 23.15
C PHE A 156 -27.51 22.96 23.71
N SER A 157 -27.55 22.81 25.02
CA SER A 157 -26.53 22.31 25.91
C SER A 157 -26.57 20.80 26.01
N ALA A 158 -25.40 20.24 26.15
CA ALA A 158 -25.03 19.05 26.92
C ALA A 158 -25.54 17.67 26.40
N ALA A 159 -24.65 16.84 26.02
CA ALA A 159 -24.15 15.73 26.82
C ALA A 159 -23.27 14.77 26.02
N ASN A 160 -22.18 14.45 26.65
CA ASN A 160 -21.39 13.22 26.58
C ASN A 160 -20.31 13.06 25.53
N ASN A 161 -19.13 13.18 26.11
CA ASN A 161 -17.85 12.59 25.76
C ASN A 161 -17.94 11.27 24.96
N ALA A 162 -17.62 11.35 23.69
CA ALA A 162 -16.91 10.34 22.96
C ALA A 162 -16.04 11.10 21.96
N LYS A 163 -14.75 11.20 22.23
CA LYS A 163 -13.75 11.60 21.24
C LYS A 163 -13.63 10.52 20.19
N GLN A 164 -14.62 10.43 19.31
CA GLN A 164 -14.45 9.88 17.98
C GLN A 164 -14.31 11.08 17.06
N SER A 165 -13.13 11.28 16.54
CA SER A 165 -12.89 12.26 15.50
C SER A 165 -13.55 11.79 14.20
N SER A 166 -14.86 11.98 14.08
CA SER A 166 -15.53 12.09 12.80
C SER A 166 -15.09 13.43 12.20
N ARG A 167 -13.93 13.44 11.55
CA ARG A 167 -13.54 14.56 10.70
C ARG A 167 -14.44 14.50 9.48
N ALA A 168 -15.58 15.17 9.56
CA ALA A 168 -16.42 15.44 8.41
C ALA A 168 -15.54 16.01 7.28
N LEU A 169 -15.84 15.61 6.05
CA LEU A 169 -15.25 16.15 4.83
C LEU A 169 -15.21 17.68 4.94
N ALA A 170 -14.02 18.25 5.04
CA ALA A 170 -13.86 19.70 5.00
C ALA A 170 -14.38 20.20 3.66
N PRO A 171 -15.10 21.34 3.61
CA PRO A 171 -15.49 21.93 2.35
C PRO A 171 -14.25 22.26 1.52
N GLU A 172 -14.31 22.05 0.21
CA GLU A 172 -13.25 22.32 -0.74
C GLU A 172 -12.94 23.82 -0.81
N GLY A 173 -12.09 24.27 0.11
CA GLY A 173 -11.29 25.48 -0.10
C GLY A 173 -9.95 25.06 -0.69
N ALA A 174 -9.31 25.90 -1.50
CA ALA A 174 -7.96 25.64 -1.96
C ALA A 174 -7.07 25.31 -0.74
N PRO A 175 -6.31 24.21 -0.76
CA PRO A 175 -5.50 23.82 0.39
C PRO A 175 -4.47 24.93 0.69
N ASP A 176 -4.23 25.22 1.97
CA ASP A 176 -3.21 26.18 2.40
C ASP A 176 -1.77 25.72 2.08
N TYR A 177 -1.62 24.60 1.40
CA TYR A 177 -0.35 23.96 1.05
C TYR A 177 -0.39 23.33 -0.36
N GLU A 178 0.77 23.18 -0.94
CA GLU A 178 1.01 22.48 -2.21
C GLU A 178 2.05 21.39 -2.02
N ILE A 179 1.80 20.20 -2.60
CA ILE A 179 2.82 19.16 -2.73
C ILE A 179 3.69 19.49 -3.96
N VAL A 180 4.98 19.67 -3.75
CA VAL A 180 5.92 20.05 -4.81
C VAL A 180 6.39 18.79 -5.51
N ASN A 181 5.77 18.46 -6.64
CA ASN A 181 6.05 17.24 -7.41
C ASN A 181 7.54 17.09 -7.72
N ASP A 182 8.10 17.98 -8.53
CA ASP A 182 9.44 17.82 -9.11
C ASP A 182 10.56 17.78 -8.04
N ALA A 183 10.43 18.56 -6.98
CA ALA A 183 11.38 18.52 -5.88
C ALA A 183 11.31 17.21 -5.08
N SER A 184 10.16 16.53 -5.08
CA SER A 184 10.00 15.24 -4.42
C SER A 184 10.68 14.11 -5.19
N LEU A 185 10.78 14.21 -6.53
CA LEU A 185 11.38 13.18 -7.38
C LEU A 185 12.85 12.90 -7.02
N GLU A 186 13.60 13.94 -6.65
CA GLU A 186 15.01 13.79 -6.24
C GLU A 186 15.15 12.94 -4.97
N LEU A 187 14.28 13.17 -3.97
CA LEU A 187 14.29 12.40 -2.72
C LEU A 187 13.86 10.94 -2.95
N LEU A 188 12.85 10.72 -3.80
CA LEU A 188 12.38 9.37 -4.17
C LEU A 188 13.47 8.58 -4.91
N ALA A 189 14.13 9.21 -5.88
CA ALA A 189 15.24 8.63 -6.61
C ALA A 189 16.42 8.29 -5.70
N ARG A 190 16.79 9.20 -4.78
CA ARG A 190 17.83 8.99 -3.78
C ARG A 190 17.51 7.86 -2.82
N THR A 191 16.26 7.79 -2.35
CA THR A 191 15.77 6.70 -1.51
C THR A 191 15.90 5.36 -2.22
N SER A 192 15.48 5.28 -3.48
CA SER A 192 15.53 4.07 -4.29
C SER A 192 16.95 3.53 -4.45
N VAL A 193 17.90 4.39 -4.76
CA VAL A 193 19.32 4.02 -4.86
C VAL A 193 19.88 3.54 -3.53
N SER A 194 19.54 4.21 -2.41
CA SER A 194 19.95 3.81 -1.07
C SER A 194 19.42 2.42 -0.69
N LEU A 195 18.14 2.16 -0.95
CA LEU A 195 17.50 0.88 -0.67
C LEU A 195 18.13 -0.25 -1.52
N ALA A 196 18.30 -0.05 -2.82
CA ALA A 196 18.90 -1.04 -3.70
C ALA A 196 20.36 -1.37 -3.29
N LYS A 197 21.15 -0.37 -2.92
CA LYS A 197 22.51 -0.57 -2.37
C LYS A 197 22.53 -1.33 -1.05
N ALA A 198 21.46 -1.25 -0.26
CA ALA A 198 21.31 -1.98 0.99
C ALA A 198 20.87 -3.44 0.80
N GLY A 199 20.52 -3.85 -0.42
CA GLY A 199 20.12 -5.23 -0.74
C GLY A 199 18.63 -5.41 -1.00
N ILE A 200 17.86 -4.34 -1.19
CA ILE A 200 16.51 -4.44 -1.71
C ILE A 200 16.55 -4.91 -3.16
N ASP A 201 15.81 -5.95 -3.48
CA ASP A 201 15.76 -6.55 -4.82
C ASP A 201 14.81 -5.82 -5.76
N ILE A 202 13.70 -5.27 -5.24
CA ILE A 202 12.62 -4.65 -6.02
C ILE A 202 12.27 -3.31 -5.39
N ILE A 203 12.33 -2.24 -6.17
CA ILE A 203 11.93 -0.90 -5.75
C ILE A 203 10.45 -0.69 -6.03
N ALA A 204 9.68 -0.27 -5.00
CA ALA A 204 8.23 -0.17 -5.09
C ALA A 204 7.73 1.25 -4.76
N PRO A 205 7.78 2.21 -5.74
CA PRO A 205 7.33 3.59 -5.50
C PRO A 205 5.83 3.67 -5.26
N SER A 206 5.44 4.23 -4.11
CA SER A 206 4.05 4.30 -3.66
C SER A 206 3.56 5.73 -3.40
N ASP A 207 4.32 6.74 -3.78
CA ASP A 207 4.10 8.15 -3.49
C ASP A 207 3.05 8.82 -4.39
N MET A 208 2.94 8.42 -5.66
CA MET A 208 2.06 8.96 -6.72
C MET A 208 2.48 10.34 -7.25
N MET A 209 3.79 10.67 -7.26
CA MET A 209 4.30 11.87 -7.95
C MET A 209 4.44 11.58 -9.44
N ASP A 210 4.09 12.57 -10.28
CA ASP A 210 4.25 12.46 -11.73
C ASP A 210 5.73 12.34 -12.11
N GLY A 211 6.08 11.41 -13.00
CA GLY A 211 7.46 11.23 -13.48
C GLY A 211 8.39 10.48 -12.51
N ARG A 212 7.85 9.93 -11.40
CA ARG A 212 8.66 9.28 -10.37
C ARG A 212 9.35 8.01 -10.85
N VAL A 213 8.70 7.23 -11.71
CA VAL A 213 9.28 5.98 -12.21
C VAL A 213 10.49 6.29 -13.10
N ALA A 214 10.36 7.26 -14.01
CA ALA A 214 11.47 7.72 -14.85
C ALA A 214 12.66 8.28 -14.04
N ALA A 215 12.36 9.08 -13.00
CA ALA A 215 13.39 9.64 -12.12
C ALA A 215 14.14 8.52 -11.35
N ILE A 216 13.42 7.54 -10.82
CA ILE A 216 13.97 6.38 -10.11
C ILE A 216 14.78 5.51 -11.07
N ARG A 217 14.26 5.14 -12.24
CA ARG A 217 14.97 4.33 -13.24
C ARG A 217 16.29 4.98 -13.63
N LYS A 218 16.23 6.27 -13.98
CA LYS A 218 17.44 7.04 -14.33
C LYS A 218 18.50 7.04 -13.20
N ALA A 219 18.07 7.18 -11.95
CA ALA A 219 18.98 7.22 -10.82
C ALA A 219 19.59 5.85 -10.53
N LEU A 220 18.82 4.76 -10.63
CA LEU A 220 19.30 3.40 -10.50
C LEU A 220 20.34 3.07 -11.58
N ASP A 221 20.05 3.42 -12.83
CA ASP A 221 20.98 3.20 -13.96
C ASP A 221 22.27 3.99 -13.80
N ALA A 222 22.19 5.25 -13.39
CA ALA A 222 23.36 6.09 -13.11
C ALA A 222 24.22 5.56 -11.93
N ALA A 223 23.63 4.78 -11.04
CA ALA A 223 24.32 4.14 -9.91
C ALA A 223 24.81 2.71 -10.23
N ASP A 224 24.76 2.27 -11.48
CA ASP A 224 25.09 0.90 -11.94
C ASP A 224 24.19 -0.21 -11.35
N LEU A 225 22.94 0.16 -11.03
CA LEU A 225 21.91 -0.72 -10.50
C LEU A 225 20.86 -1.08 -11.58
N ILE A 226 21.34 -1.31 -12.80
CA ILE A 226 20.51 -1.53 -14.01
C ILE A 226 19.59 -2.76 -13.92
N ASN A 227 19.94 -3.72 -13.07
CA ASN A 227 19.18 -4.96 -12.90
C ASN A 227 18.13 -4.88 -11.77
N THR A 228 17.96 -3.72 -11.12
CA THR A 228 16.96 -3.55 -10.06
C THR A 228 15.59 -3.25 -10.67
N PRO A 229 14.60 -4.16 -10.60
CA PRO A 229 13.27 -3.93 -11.15
C PRO A 229 12.46 -2.93 -10.31
N ILE A 230 11.50 -2.28 -10.98
CA ILE A 230 10.56 -1.34 -10.38
C ILE A 230 9.15 -1.94 -10.44
N LEU A 231 8.53 -2.12 -9.25
CA LEU A 231 7.11 -2.43 -9.09
C LEU A 231 6.36 -1.12 -8.78
N SER A 232 5.82 -0.46 -9.78
CA SER A 232 5.11 0.79 -9.53
C SER A 232 3.71 0.57 -8.94
N TYR A 233 3.36 1.38 -7.93
CA TYR A 233 1.99 1.55 -7.47
C TYR A 233 1.22 2.42 -8.49
N ALA A 234 1.12 1.92 -9.71
CA ALA A 234 0.67 2.66 -10.87
C ALA A 234 -0.78 3.13 -10.78
N ALA A 235 -1.63 2.40 -10.05
CA ALA A 235 -3.00 2.79 -9.79
C ALA A 235 -3.31 2.77 -8.29
N LYS A 236 -2.93 3.82 -7.57
CA LYS A 236 -3.20 3.98 -6.14
C LYS A 236 -4.27 5.04 -5.89
N PHE A 237 -5.41 4.61 -5.39
CA PHE A 237 -6.57 5.46 -5.15
C PHE A 237 -6.57 6.10 -3.76
N ALA A 238 -7.11 7.31 -3.63
CA ALA A 238 -7.44 7.90 -2.36
C ALA A 238 -8.56 7.07 -1.69
N SER A 239 -8.24 6.41 -0.58
CA SER A 239 -9.13 5.39 -0.02
C SER A 239 -9.27 5.50 1.50
N GLY A 240 -10.50 5.25 1.98
CA GLY A 240 -10.81 5.07 3.40
C GLY A 240 -10.20 3.80 4.01
N PHE A 241 -9.81 2.82 3.17
CA PHE A 241 -9.23 1.56 3.62
C PHE A 241 -7.77 1.65 4.11
N TYR A 242 -7.15 2.85 4.12
CA TYR A 242 -5.79 3.04 4.63
C TYR A 242 -5.72 3.38 6.13
N GLY A 243 -6.86 3.44 6.84
CA GLY A 243 -6.89 3.79 8.26
C GLY A 243 -5.90 3.00 9.11
N PRO A 244 -5.96 1.66 9.13
CA PRO A 244 -5.05 0.84 9.93
C PRO A 244 -3.57 0.98 9.53
N PHE A 245 -3.25 1.19 8.25
CA PHE A 245 -1.88 1.45 7.79
C PHE A 245 -1.32 2.75 8.37
N ARG A 246 -2.14 3.80 8.46
CA ARG A 246 -1.71 5.08 9.03
C ARG A 246 -1.31 4.96 10.51
N GLU A 247 -2.00 4.09 11.26
CA GLU A 247 -1.61 3.71 12.62
C GLU A 247 -0.29 2.90 12.61
N ALA A 248 -0.22 1.89 11.76
CA ALA A 248 0.92 0.98 11.69
C ALA A 248 2.24 1.68 11.33
N ALA A 249 2.21 2.59 10.35
CA ALA A 249 3.38 3.31 9.82
C ALA A 249 3.58 4.70 10.44
N ASP A 250 2.73 5.09 11.40
CA ASP A 250 2.74 6.45 11.97
C ASP A 250 2.79 7.55 10.89
N SER A 251 1.99 7.39 9.83
CA SER A 251 2.05 8.20 8.61
C SER A 251 0.77 8.99 8.33
N ALA A 252 -0.03 9.29 9.36
CA ALA A 252 -1.21 10.11 9.21
C ALA A 252 -0.83 11.54 8.81
N PRO A 253 -1.42 12.13 7.75
CA PRO A 253 -1.20 13.53 7.42
C PRO A 253 -1.55 14.44 8.61
N GLN A 254 -0.65 15.37 8.96
CA GLN A 254 -0.86 16.31 10.04
C GLN A 254 -1.89 17.40 9.67
N PHE A 255 -2.10 17.62 8.38
CA PHE A 255 -3.08 18.55 7.82
C PHE A 255 -3.59 18.03 6.47
N GLY A 256 -4.74 18.52 6.00
CA GLY A 256 -5.32 18.17 4.71
C GLY A 256 -5.62 16.69 4.52
N ASP A 257 -5.52 16.26 3.27
CA ASP A 257 -5.66 14.86 2.85
C ASP A 257 -4.71 14.54 1.70
N ARG A 258 -4.84 13.37 1.07
CA ARG A 258 -3.95 12.91 -0.01
C ARG A 258 -4.61 12.94 -1.40
N ARG A 259 -5.78 13.57 -1.55
CA ARG A 259 -6.53 13.57 -2.81
C ARG A 259 -5.89 14.39 -3.91
N SER A 260 -4.95 15.30 -3.56
CA SER A 260 -4.22 16.10 -4.54
C SER A 260 -3.19 15.28 -5.34
N TYR A 261 -2.86 14.05 -4.89
CA TYR A 261 -1.88 13.19 -5.58
C TYR A 261 -2.26 11.69 -5.59
N GLN A 262 -3.25 11.23 -4.84
CA GLN A 262 -3.83 9.90 -4.99
C GLN A 262 -5.11 10.00 -5.83
N MET A 263 -5.29 9.05 -6.75
CA MET A 263 -6.39 9.09 -7.71
C MET A 263 -7.78 9.06 -7.07
N ASP A 264 -8.73 9.68 -7.73
CA ASP A 264 -10.14 9.56 -7.37
C ASP A 264 -10.67 8.15 -7.68
N GLY A 265 -11.33 7.53 -6.69
CA GLY A 265 -11.92 6.19 -6.81
C GLY A 265 -12.99 6.06 -7.89
N ALA A 266 -13.53 7.17 -8.41
CA ALA A 266 -14.51 7.18 -9.48
C ALA A 266 -13.92 7.05 -10.90
N ASN A 267 -12.57 7.16 -11.05
CA ASN A 267 -11.93 7.44 -12.33
C ASN A 267 -11.10 6.26 -12.89
N ILE A 268 -11.74 5.19 -13.36
CA ILE A 268 -11.04 4.06 -13.99
C ILE A 268 -10.22 4.45 -15.23
N ARG A 269 -10.67 5.45 -16.02
CA ARG A 269 -9.94 5.88 -17.23
C ARG A 269 -8.65 6.61 -16.89
N GLU A 270 -8.63 7.34 -15.79
CA GLU A 270 -7.43 7.96 -15.23
C GLU A 270 -6.44 6.86 -14.80
N ALA A 271 -6.90 5.85 -14.07
CA ALA A 271 -6.07 4.71 -13.68
C ALA A 271 -5.37 4.02 -14.87
N MET A 272 -6.06 3.84 -15.98
CA MET A 272 -5.45 3.24 -17.18
C MET A 272 -4.38 4.15 -17.80
N ARG A 273 -4.52 5.47 -17.72
CA ARG A 273 -3.51 6.44 -18.19
C ARG A 273 -2.30 6.49 -17.27
N GLU A 274 -2.52 6.47 -15.95
CA GLU A 274 -1.45 6.42 -14.96
C GLU A 274 -0.58 5.15 -15.11
N ILE A 275 -1.24 3.99 -15.29
CA ILE A 275 -0.53 2.74 -15.54
C ILE A 275 0.30 2.84 -16.85
N GLU A 276 -0.29 3.38 -17.93
CA GLU A 276 0.41 3.54 -19.21
C GLU A 276 1.63 4.46 -19.09
N ALA A 277 1.48 5.59 -18.36
CA ALA A 277 2.58 6.51 -18.11
C ALA A 277 3.72 5.85 -17.32
N ASP A 278 3.42 5.13 -16.23
CA ASP A 278 4.42 4.42 -15.44
C ASP A 278 5.16 3.33 -16.25
N ILE A 279 4.46 2.67 -17.18
CA ILE A 279 5.08 1.70 -18.10
C ILE A 279 6.04 2.41 -19.07
N GLU A 280 5.63 3.52 -19.68
CA GLU A 280 6.46 4.33 -20.56
C GLU A 280 7.69 4.91 -19.84
N GLU A 281 7.57 5.21 -18.56
CA GLU A 281 8.64 5.66 -17.67
C GLU A 281 9.62 4.56 -17.25
N GLY A 282 9.31 3.29 -17.52
CA GLY A 282 10.20 2.16 -17.27
C GLY A 282 9.86 1.30 -16.06
N ALA A 283 8.58 1.22 -15.67
CA ALA A 283 8.14 0.21 -14.70
C ALA A 283 8.25 -1.20 -15.28
N ASP A 284 8.76 -2.16 -14.51
CA ASP A 284 8.85 -3.58 -14.87
C ASP A 284 7.60 -4.35 -14.46
N MET A 285 6.92 -3.87 -13.43
CA MET A 285 5.68 -4.43 -12.88
C MET A 285 4.76 -3.29 -12.45
N ILE A 286 3.46 -3.52 -12.49
CA ILE A 286 2.44 -2.54 -12.13
C ILE A 286 1.55 -3.06 -11.00
N MET A 287 1.00 -2.15 -10.20
CA MET A 287 0.16 -2.50 -9.05
C MET A 287 -1.10 -1.65 -8.97
N VAL A 288 -2.22 -2.29 -8.63
CA VAL A 288 -3.48 -1.63 -8.25
C VAL A 288 -3.64 -1.67 -6.72
N LYS A 289 -3.96 -0.54 -6.11
CA LYS A 289 -4.15 -0.39 -4.66
C LYS A 289 -5.29 0.58 -4.33
N PRO A 290 -6.27 0.19 -3.50
CA PRO A 290 -6.57 -1.12 -2.91
C PRO A 290 -6.98 -2.19 -3.92
N ALA A 291 -7.14 -3.47 -3.46
CA ALA A 291 -7.48 -4.57 -4.35
C ALA A 291 -8.99 -4.81 -4.48
N MET A 292 -9.68 -5.17 -3.38
CA MET A 292 -11.06 -5.64 -3.43
C MET A 292 -12.07 -4.61 -3.97
N PRO A 293 -11.98 -3.30 -3.62
CA PRO A 293 -12.88 -2.29 -4.18
C PRO A 293 -12.63 -1.98 -5.65
N TYR A 294 -11.51 -2.45 -6.22
CA TYR A 294 -11.01 -2.11 -7.56
C TYR A 294 -10.71 -3.36 -8.42
N LEU A 295 -11.47 -4.47 -8.22
CA LEU A 295 -11.34 -5.68 -9.04
C LEU A 295 -11.60 -5.42 -10.52
N ASP A 296 -12.46 -4.46 -10.84
CA ASP A 296 -12.73 -3.98 -12.20
C ASP A 296 -11.51 -3.31 -12.84
N VAL A 297 -10.79 -2.49 -12.05
CA VAL A 297 -9.52 -1.85 -12.49
C VAL A 297 -8.44 -2.91 -12.71
N ILE A 298 -8.34 -3.90 -11.81
CA ILE A 298 -7.40 -5.03 -11.96
C ILE A 298 -7.70 -5.79 -13.25
N ALA A 299 -8.98 -6.10 -13.52
CA ALA A 299 -9.39 -6.80 -14.72
C ALA A 299 -9.10 -5.97 -15.99
N ALA A 300 -9.41 -4.67 -15.98
CA ALA A 300 -9.13 -3.79 -17.09
C ALA A 300 -7.62 -3.64 -17.37
N ALA A 301 -6.80 -3.56 -16.32
CA ALA A 301 -5.34 -3.52 -16.44
C ALA A 301 -4.79 -4.82 -17.01
N ARG A 302 -5.29 -5.99 -16.55
CA ARG A 302 -4.91 -7.31 -17.06
C ARG A 302 -5.21 -7.48 -18.55
N ASP A 303 -6.34 -6.93 -18.99
CA ASP A 303 -6.76 -7.04 -20.41
C ASP A 303 -5.97 -6.08 -21.33
N ARG A 304 -5.45 -4.97 -20.78
CA ARG A 304 -4.81 -3.91 -21.57
C ARG A 304 -3.28 -4.01 -21.60
N PHE A 305 -2.64 -4.48 -20.52
CA PHE A 305 -1.20 -4.42 -20.36
C PHE A 305 -0.58 -5.80 -20.16
N GLU A 306 0.60 -6.01 -20.75
CA GLU A 306 1.32 -7.30 -20.76
C GLU A 306 2.25 -7.48 -19.51
N LEU A 307 2.44 -6.44 -18.69
CA LEU A 307 3.35 -6.50 -17.55
C LEU A 307 2.77 -7.36 -16.40
N PRO A 308 3.64 -7.95 -15.56
CA PRO A 308 3.19 -8.58 -14.33
C PRO A 308 2.36 -7.61 -13.48
N LEU A 309 1.16 -8.06 -13.09
CA LEU A 309 0.19 -7.24 -12.38
C LEU A 309 0.13 -7.65 -10.91
N ALA A 310 0.42 -6.72 -10.03
CA ALA A 310 0.23 -6.84 -8.60
C ALA A 310 -1.07 -6.18 -8.14
N ALA A 311 -1.60 -6.64 -7.01
CA ALA A 311 -2.69 -5.98 -6.30
C ALA A 311 -2.44 -6.02 -4.79
N TYR A 312 -2.79 -4.94 -4.10
CA TYR A 312 -2.60 -4.85 -2.66
C TYR A 312 -3.93 -4.95 -1.92
N GLN A 313 -4.16 -6.10 -1.27
CA GLN A 313 -5.20 -6.22 -0.24
C GLN A 313 -4.74 -5.43 0.99
N VAL A 314 -5.25 -4.22 1.14
CA VAL A 314 -4.72 -3.26 2.11
C VAL A 314 -5.22 -3.50 3.54
N SER A 315 -4.65 -2.74 4.46
CA SER A 315 -4.88 -2.87 5.90
C SER A 315 -6.36 -2.78 6.32
N GLY A 316 -7.16 -1.93 5.67
CA GLY A 316 -8.60 -1.84 5.94
C GLY A 316 -9.38 -3.04 5.43
N GLU A 317 -9.01 -3.61 4.29
CA GLU A 317 -9.60 -4.84 3.77
C GLU A 317 -9.29 -6.02 4.71
N PHE A 318 -8.04 -6.13 5.16
CA PHE A 318 -7.62 -7.08 6.18
C PHE A 318 -8.42 -6.89 7.47
N ALA A 319 -8.45 -5.68 8.02
CA ALA A 319 -9.11 -5.38 9.28
C ALA A 319 -10.63 -5.64 9.24
N MET A 320 -11.31 -5.44 8.11
CA MET A 320 -12.72 -5.76 7.93
C MET A 320 -12.99 -7.26 8.09
N ILE A 321 -12.16 -8.12 7.48
CA ILE A 321 -12.30 -9.57 7.59
C ILE A 321 -12.05 -10.00 9.04
N GLU A 322 -10.97 -9.52 9.66
CA GLU A 322 -10.64 -9.85 11.05
C GLU A 322 -11.72 -9.39 12.03
N ALA A 323 -12.25 -8.18 11.86
CA ALA A 323 -13.30 -7.65 12.72
C ALA A 323 -14.62 -8.42 12.58
N ALA A 324 -15.05 -8.74 11.36
CA ALA A 324 -16.27 -9.50 11.12
C ALA A 324 -16.14 -10.95 11.64
N ALA A 325 -14.98 -11.57 11.46
CA ALA A 325 -14.69 -12.90 11.98
C ALA A 325 -14.67 -12.92 13.51
N LYS A 326 -14.04 -11.94 14.16
CA LYS A 326 -14.02 -11.80 15.63
C LYS A 326 -15.42 -11.70 16.22
N ASN A 327 -16.36 -11.10 15.50
CA ASN A 327 -17.78 -11.01 15.91
C ASN A 327 -18.60 -12.25 15.54
N GLY A 328 -18.01 -13.27 14.90
CA GLY A 328 -18.70 -14.49 14.51
C GLY A 328 -19.67 -14.33 13.33
N TRP A 329 -19.56 -13.25 12.56
CA TRP A 329 -20.45 -12.96 11.43
C TRP A 329 -20.03 -13.66 10.14
N ILE A 330 -18.74 -14.01 10.02
CA ILE A 330 -18.18 -14.72 8.88
C ILE A 330 -17.20 -15.80 9.34
N GLU A 331 -16.98 -16.81 8.52
CA GLU A 331 -15.91 -17.79 8.66
C GLU A 331 -14.60 -17.17 8.13
N ARG A 332 -13.68 -16.85 9.04
CA ARG A 332 -12.45 -16.10 8.75
C ARG A 332 -11.66 -16.66 7.55
N ASP A 333 -11.25 -17.91 7.67
CA ASP A 333 -10.34 -18.52 6.70
C ASP A 333 -11.00 -18.66 5.32
N ARG A 334 -12.30 -18.95 5.31
CA ARG A 334 -13.06 -19.05 4.07
C ARG A 334 -13.18 -17.71 3.36
N VAL A 335 -13.53 -16.63 4.08
CA VAL A 335 -13.67 -15.29 3.48
C VAL A 335 -12.31 -14.73 3.09
N MET A 336 -11.26 -14.95 3.89
CA MET A 336 -9.89 -14.61 3.57
C MET A 336 -9.48 -15.24 2.22
N MET A 337 -9.62 -16.57 2.08
CA MET A 337 -9.26 -17.28 0.85
C MET A 337 -10.13 -16.88 -0.35
N GLU A 338 -11.43 -16.64 -0.14
CA GLU A 338 -12.33 -16.17 -1.20
C GLU A 338 -11.94 -14.77 -1.69
N SER A 339 -11.54 -13.87 -0.79
CA SER A 339 -11.07 -12.53 -1.16
C SER A 339 -9.77 -12.58 -1.98
N LEU A 340 -8.79 -13.37 -1.55
CA LEU A 340 -7.53 -13.56 -2.29
C LEU A 340 -7.74 -14.22 -3.65
N LEU A 341 -8.63 -15.22 -3.71
CA LEU A 341 -9.01 -15.85 -4.97
C LEU A 341 -9.72 -14.87 -5.91
N SER A 342 -10.53 -13.96 -5.40
CA SER A 342 -11.20 -12.94 -6.20
C SER A 342 -10.20 -11.96 -6.82
N ILE A 343 -9.18 -11.55 -6.08
CA ILE A 343 -8.08 -10.72 -6.56
C ILE A 343 -7.29 -11.46 -7.66
N ARG A 344 -6.96 -12.74 -7.42
CA ARG A 344 -6.28 -13.59 -8.42
C ARG A 344 -7.09 -13.76 -9.69
N ARG A 345 -8.38 -14.03 -9.56
CA ARG A 345 -9.32 -14.21 -10.67
C ARG A 345 -9.49 -12.91 -11.49
N ALA A 346 -9.44 -11.74 -10.84
CA ALA A 346 -9.46 -10.47 -11.56
C ALA A 346 -8.20 -10.25 -12.42
N GLY A 347 -7.10 -10.95 -12.15
CA GLY A 347 -5.92 -10.93 -13.01
C GLY A 347 -4.60 -10.67 -12.30
N ALA A 348 -4.60 -10.32 -11.03
CA ALA A 348 -3.36 -10.10 -10.28
C ALA A 348 -2.56 -11.40 -10.16
N THR A 349 -1.29 -11.36 -10.56
CA THR A 349 -0.35 -12.48 -10.43
C THR A 349 0.45 -12.41 -9.14
N ILE A 350 0.58 -11.21 -8.56
CA ILE A 350 1.28 -10.91 -7.31
C ILE A 350 0.26 -10.28 -6.37
N ILE A 351 0.13 -10.79 -5.15
CA ILE A 351 -0.83 -10.28 -4.16
C ILE A 351 -0.10 -9.87 -2.88
N LEU A 352 -0.06 -8.58 -2.61
CA LEU A 352 0.41 -8.06 -1.33
C LEU A 352 -0.72 -8.19 -0.32
N THR A 353 -0.49 -8.89 0.78
CA THR A 353 -1.52 -9.12 1.78
C THR A 353 -0.94 -9.43 3.17
N TYR A 354 -1.55 -8.90 4.20
CA TYR A 354 -1.24 -9.25 5.59
C TYR A 354 -1.68 -10.67 5.96
N HIS A 355 -2.56 -11.27 5.16
CA HIS A 355 -2.98 -12.68 5.29
C HIS A 355 -1.99 -13.68 4.67
N ALA A 356 -0.86 -13.26 4.09
CA ALA A 356 0.03 -14.14 3.33
C ALA A 356 0.46 -15.40 4.09
N LYS A 357 0.84 -15.27 5.38
CA LYS A 357 1.23 -16.41 6.21
C LYS A 357 0.07 -17.39 6.46
N ASP A 358 -1.10 -16.87 6.80
CA ASP A 358 -2.28 -17.69 7.10
C ASP A 358 -2.80 -18.39 5.83
N ALA A 359 -2.84 -17.66 4.72
CA ALA A 359 -3.20 -18.23 3.43
C ALA A 359 -2.20 -19.32 2.97
N ALA A 360 -0.90 -19.09 3.14
CA ALA A 360 0.11 -20.07 2.82
C ALA A 360 -0.03 -21.36 3.64
N ARG A 361 -0.32 -21.26 4.97
CA ARG A 361 -0.59 -22.42 5.83
C ARG A 361 -1.81 -23.25 5.38
N LEU A 362 -2.82 -22.61 4.81
CA LEU A 362 -4.01 -23.29 4.31
C LEU A 362 -3.80 -23.92 2.92
N LEU A 363 -2.80 -23.50 2.19
CA LEU A 363 -2.47 -23.99 0.85
C LEU A 363 -1.43 -25.13 0.87
N GLY A 364 -0.60 -25.19 1.87
CA GLY A 364 0.43 -26.21 2.07
C GLY A 364 -0.04 -27.31 2.95
#